data_ed61ee3b8c4fbeba8a75fc7fe67763cd
#
_entry.id   ed61ee3b8c4fbeba8a75fc7fe67763cd
#
_cell.length_a   1.000
_cell.length_b   1.000
_cell.length_c   1.000
_cell.angle_alpha   90.00
_cell.angle_beta   90.00
_cell.angle_gamma   90.00
#
_symmetry.space_group_name_H-M   'P 1'
#
loop_
_entity.id
_entity.type
_entity.pdbx_description
1 polymer ?
#
loop_
_entity_poly.entity_id
_entity_poly.type
_entity_poly.pdbx_seq_one_letter_code
_entity_poly.pdbx_strand_id
1 'polypeptide(L)'
;MDPRPVRTLSLCTGIGGLDLGTDLALGGRCRPIALVEREAFAAAHLASAMEAGIMAPAPIHADLATFPAQSLAGSVDLILGGYPCQPFSQIGFRHGTHDPRHLWPHILRILRTTNAPLAFFENVRGHLTLGFDQVLADLADLGFDAEWTVLPASAVGATHRRDRLFILAYRPSQLTTLGDTLLPRLEGLTRHGDHPPFGQEPSGPPAPPSLPLFPPAPLNHDGWDRWLRLHPDTQPSIRRGPYGIPDRVDRLRALGNAVVPLQAAVAFRTLTTRALGATP
;
A
#
# COMPACT_ATOMS: atom_id res chain seq x y z
N MET A 1 6.50 13.28 -24.60
CA MET A 1 5.19 12.60 -24.60
C MET A 1 4.83 12.35 -23.13
N ASP A 2 3.59 12.67 -22.74
CA ASP A 2 3.11 12.37 -21.40
C ASP A 2 3.03 10.84 -21.25
N PRO A 3 3.63 10.23 -20.21
CA PRO A 3 3.61 8.79 -20.05
C PRO A 3 2.16 8.32 -19.86
N ARG A 4 1.82 7.21 -20.51
CA ARG A 4 0.47 6.65 -20.42
C ARG A 4 0.08 6.35 -18.96
N PRO A 5 -1.22 6.42 -18.62
CA PRO A 5 -1.68 6.03 -17.30
C PRO A 5 -1.43 4.55 -17.01
N VAL A 6 -1.21 4.22 -15.74
CA VAL A 6 -1.02 2.84 -15.24
C VAL A 6 -2.38 2.31 -14.79
N ARG A 7 -2.91 1.31 -15.47
CA ARG A 7 -4.20 0.68 -15.15
C ARG A 7 -4.04 -0.26 -13.97
N THR A 8 -4.66 0.06 -12.85
CA THR A 8 -4.53 -0.70 -11.61
C THR A 8 -5.78 -1.51 -11.28
N LEU A 9 -5.59 -2.71 -10.76
CA LEU A 9 -6.62 -3.54 -10.14
C LEU A 9 -6.24 -3.71 -8.67
N SER A 10 -7.09 -3.24 -7.76
CA SER A 10 -6.84 -3.31 -6.33
C SER A 10 -7.65 -4.41 -5.67
N LEU A 11 -6.97 -5.27 -4.90
CA LEU A 11 -7.54 -6.44 -4.22
C LEU A 11 -7.41 -6.28 -2.72
N CYS A 12 -8.47 -6.53 -1.96
CA CYS A 12 -8.53 -6.25 -0.53
C CYS A 12 -8.14 -4.80 -0.25
N THR A 13 -8.79 -3.89 -0.96
CA THR A 13 -8.40 -2.47 -1.07
C THR A 13 -8.38 -1.74 0.28
N GLY A 14 -9.21 -2.19 1.25
CA GLY A 14 -9.38 -1.51 2.52
C GLY A 14 -9.89 -0.08 2.30
N ILE A 15 -9.23 0.89 2.92
CA ILE A 15 -9.53 2.32 2.71
C ILE A 15 -8.64 2.99 1.66
N GLY A 16 -7.97 2.21 0.79
CA GLY A 16 -7.20 2.73 -0.35
C GLY A 16 -5.79 3.23 -0.04
N GLY A 17 -5.24 2.90 1.12
CA GLY A 17 -3.91 3.40 1.52
C GLY A 17 -2.78 2.91 0.62
N LEU A 18 -2.81 1.65 0.16
CA LEU A 18 -1.84 1.08 -0.78
C LEU A 18 -1.97 1.75 -2.15
N ASP A 19 -3.20 1.98 -2.59
CA ASP A 19 -3.53 2.63 -3.86
C ASP A 19 -3.02 4.07 -3.90
N LEU A 20 -3.34 4.86 -2.88
CA LEU A 20 -2.87 6.24 -2.76
C LEU A 20 -1.34 6.33 -2.70
N GLY A 21 -0.69 5.41 -1.97
CA GLY A 21 0.77 5.36 -1.91
C GLY A 21 1.41 5.02 -3.25
N THR A 22 0.84 4.07 -3.96
CA THR A 22 1.31 3.69 -5.30
C THR A 22 1.08 4.82 -6.31
N ASP A 23 -0.08 5.49 -6.25
CA ASP A 23 -0.38 6.64 -7.10
C ASP A 23 0.59 7.80 -6.84
N LEU A 24 0.90 8.08 -5.56
CA LEU A 24 1.92 9.06 -5.19
C LEU A 24 3.30 8.68 -5.76
N ALA A 25 3.71 7.41 -5.68
CA ALA A 25 4.97 6.93 -6.23
C ALA A 25 5.04 7.10 -7.76
N LEU A 26 3.91 6.96 -8.42
CA LEU A 26 3.76 7.05 -9.87
C LEU A 26 3.37 8.46 -10.37
N GLY A 27 3.36 9.47 -9.48
CA GLY A 27 3.09 10.88 -9.84
C GLY A 27 1.68 11.14 -10.33
N GLY A 28 0.67 10.49 -9.72
CA GLY A 28 -0.75 10.69 -10.05
C GLY A 28 -1.22 9.96 -11.31
N ARG A 29 -0.48 8.93 -11.74
CA ARG A 29 -0.77 8.22 -13.00
C ARG A 29 -1.57 6.94 -12.85
N CYS A 30 -1.89 6.51 -11.63
CA CYS A 30 -2.75 5.35 -11.44
C CYS A 30 -4.16 5.63 -11.99
N ARG A 31 -4.68 4.64 -12.67
CA ARG A 31 -6.08 4.61 -13.14
C ARG A 31 -6.67 3.29 -12.70
N PRO A 32 -7.34 3.28 -11.54
CA PRO A 32 -8.01 2.09 -11.06
C PRO A 32 -9.11 1.69 -12.05
N ILE A 33 -9.09 0.44 -12.49
CA ILE A 33 -10.12 -0.12 -13.38
C ILE A 33 -11.14 -0.94 -12.62
N ALA A 34 -10.78 -1.49 -11.46
CA ALA A 34 -11.68 -2.09 -10.48
C ALA A 34 -11.01 -2.15 -9.11
N LEU A 35 -11.83 -2.13 -8.06
CA LEU A 35 -11.45 -2.35 -6.67
C LEU A 35 -12.21 -3.57 -6.15
N VAL A 36 -11.58 -4.37 -5.30
CA VAL A 36 -12.25 -5.47 -4.61
C VAL A 36 -12.14 -5.25 -3.10
N GLU A 37 -13.28 -4.97 -2.46
CA GLU A 37 -13.36 -4.73 -1.03
C GLU A 37 -14.66 -5.29 -0.46
N ARG A 38 -14.53 -6.15 0.55
CA ARG A 38 -15.66 -6.86 1.16
C ARG A 38 -16.33 -6.09 2.30
N GLU A 39 -15.54 -5.34 3.06
CA GLU A 39 -16.03 -4.65 4.24
C GLU A 39 -16.83 -3.40 3.81
N ALA A 40 -18.12 -3.39 4.17
CA ALA A 40 -19.03 -2.33 3.74
C ALA A 40 -18.59 -0.92 4.16
N PHE A 41 -18.01 -0.78 5.36
CA PHE A 41 -17.48 0.49 5.84
C PHE A 41 -16.31 0.99 4.99
N ALA A 42 -15.37 0.10 4.63
CA ALA A 42 -14.24 0.43 3.77
C ALA A 42 -14.71 0.77 2.35
N ALA A 43 -15.66 -0.01 1.80
CA ALA A 43 -16.25 0.27 0.48
C ALA A 43 -16.96 1.63 0.43
N ALA A 44 -17.72 1.99 1.48
CA ALA A 44 -18.34 3.30 1.59
C ALA A 44 -17.31 4.44 1.67
N HIS A 45 -16.21 4.22 2.39
CA HIS A 45 -15.09 5.16 2.46
C HIS A 45 -14.45 5.37 1.07
N LEU A 46 -14.21 4.30 0.32
CA LEU A 46 -13.68 4.38 -1.05
C LEU A 46 -14.62 5.17 -1.97
N ALA A 47 -15.93 4.91 -1.90
CA ALA A 47 -16.92 5.68 -2.67
C ALA A 47 -16.86 7.17 -2.34
N SER A 48 -16.83 7.52 -1.05
CA SER A 48 -16.70 8.92 -0.60
C SER A 48 -15.38 9.57 -1.04
N ALA A 49 -14.28 8.80 -1.06
CA ALA A 49 -12.98 9.29 -1.55
C ALA A 49 -13.01 9.57 -3.06
N MET A 50 -13.74 8.76 -3.84
CA MET A 50 -13.96 8.99 -5.27
C MET A 50 -14.81 10.21 -5.51
N GLU A 51 -15.93 10.38 -4.77
CA GLU A 51 -16.81 11.55 -4.83
C GLU A 51 -16.07 12.85 -4.48
N ALA A 52 -15.17 12.81 -3.52
CA ALA A 52 -14.31 13.93 -3.13
C ALA A 52 -13.15 14.19 -4.08
N GLY A 53 -12.96 13.38 -5.13
CA GLY A 53 -11.85 13.52 -6.08
C GLY A 53 -10.47 13.16 -5.51
N ILE A 54 -10.41 12.51 -4.34
CA ILE A 54 -9.16 12.03 -3.70
C ILE A 54 -8.63 10.79 -4.44
N MET A 55 -9.52 9.98 -4.97
CA MET A 55 -9.23 8.79 -5.74
C MET A 55 -10.00 8.83 -7.06
N ALA A 56 -9.38 8.34 -8.13
CA ALA A 56 -10.07 8.22 -9.41
C ALA A 56 -11.23 7.20 -9.32
N PRO A 57 -12.39 7.47 -9.95
CA PRO A 57 -13.56 6.61 -9.85
C PRO A 57 -13.32 5.24 -10.51
N ALA A 58 -13.73 4.17 -9.83
CA ALA A 58 -13.69 2.81 -10.33
C ALA A 58 -14.80 1.96 -9.67
N PRO A 59 -15.29 0.91 -10.34
CA PRO A 59 -16.26 0.00 -9.75
C PRO A 59 -15.66 -0.76 -8.57
N ILE A 60 -16.45 -0.95 -7.50
CA ILE A 60 -16.10 -1.73 -6.32
C ILE A 60 -16.84 -3.06 -6.38
N HIS A 61 -16.10 -4.17 -6.35
CA HIS A 61 -16.65 -5.53 -6.26
C HIS A 61 -16.49 -6.05 -4.84
N ALA A 62 -17.51 -6.73 -4.32
CA ALA A 62 -17.55 -7.09 -2.90
C ALA A 62 -16.80 -8.40 -2.56
N ASP A 63 -16.56 -9.29 -3.52
CA ASP A 63 -16.01 -10.62 -3.23
C ASP A 63 -14.90 -11.04 -4.21
N LEU A 64 -13.72 -11.25 -3.65
CA LEU A 64 -12.53 -11.67 -4.40
C LEU A 64 -12.72 -13.05 -5.06
N ALA A 65 -13.49 -13.95 -4.44
CA ALA A 65 -13.72 -15.30 -4.95
C ALA A 65 -14.53 -15.28 -6.26
N THR A 66 -15.53 -14.40 -6.36
CA THR A 66 -16.43 -14.26 -7.49
C THR A 66 -16.01 -13.18 -8.48
N PHE A 67 -14.90 -12.48 -8.22
CA PHE A 67 -14.43 -11.40 -9.09
C PHE A 67 -14.19 -11.88 -10.53
N PRO A 68 -14.82 -11.24 -11.55
CA PRO A 68 -14.80 -11.69 -12.95
C PRO A 68 -13.52 -11.25 -13.67
N ALA A 69 -12.36 -11.74 -13.23
CA ALA A 69 -11.04 -11.33 -13.74
C ALA A 69 -10.88 -11.53 -15.26
N GLN A 70 -11.63 -12.46 -15.87
CA GLN A 70 -11.55 -12.76 -17.30
C GLN A 70 -11.88 -11.53 -18.17
N SER A 71 -12.81 -10.68 -17.73
CA SER A 71 -13.17 -9.45 -18.44
C SER A 71 -12.03 -8.41 -18.48
N LEU A 72 -11.02 -8.57 -17.64
CA LEU A 72 -9.88 -7.68 -17.52
C LEU A 72 -8.57 -8.29 -18.07
N ALA A 73 -8.65 -9.43 -18.77
CA ALA A 73 -7.46 -10.08 -19.36
C ALA A 73 -6.72 -9.13 -20.29
N GLY A 74 -5.41 -8.94 -20.06
CA GLY A 74 -4.54 -8.04 -20.83
C GLY A 74 -4.81 -6.53 -20.62
N SER A 75 -5.74 -6.19 -19.73
CA SER A 75 -6.11 -4.79 -19.47
C SER A 75 -5.53 -4.21 -18.17
N VAL A 76 -4.85 -5.02 -17.37
CA VAL A 76 -4.26 -4.63 -16.09
C VAL A 76 -2.75 -4.47 -16.24
N ASP A 77 -2.22 -3.33 -15.83
CA ASP A 77 -0.78 -3.07 -15.81
C ASP A 77 -0.17 -3.40 -14.44
N LEU A 78 -0.92 -3.20 -13.36
CA LEU A 78 -0.46 -3.41 -11.98
C LEU A 78 -1.60 -3.92 -11.10
N ILE A 79 -1.38 -5.03 -10.41
CA ILE A 79 -2.26 -5.50 -9.33
C ILE A 79 -1.73 -4.98 -7.99
N LEU A 80 -2.62 -4.41 -7.19
CA LEU A 80 -2.36 -4.00 -5.80
C LEU A 80 -3.10 -4.94 -4.85
N GLY A 81 -2.51 -5.25 -3.69
CA GLY A 81 -3.21 -6.12 -2.74
C GLY A 81 -2.66 -6.10 -1.32
N GLY A 82 -3.53 -5.75 -0.36
CA GLY A 82 -3.27 -5.86 1.08
C GLY A 82 -4.01 -7.06 1.68
N TYR A 83 -3.60 -8.27 1.34
CA TYR A 83 -4.33 -9.48 1.74
C TYR A 83 -4.06 -9.89 3.20
N PRO A 84 -5.07 -10.50 3.90
CA PRO A 84 -4.91 -10.93 5.29
C PRO A 84 -3.93 -12.09 5.43
N CYS A 85 -3.05 -12.01 6.44
CA CYS A 85 -2.05 -13.05 6.77
C CYS A 85 -2.61 -14.25 7.55
N GLN A 86 -3.84 -14.20 8.03
CA GLN A 86 -4.36 -15.10 9.07
C GLN A 86 -4.45 -16.60 8.73
N PRO A 87 -4.59 -17.08 7.48
CA PRO A 87 -4.59 -18.52 7.21
C PRO A 87 -3.24 -19.20 7.40
N PHE A 88 -2.14 -18.46 7.24
CA PHE A 88 -0.80 -19.01 7.42
C PHE A 88 -0.39 -19.19 8.88
N SER A 89 -1.05 -18.49 9.82
CA SER A 89 -0.75 -18.54 11.25
C SER A 89 -1.35 -19.75 11.98
N GLN A 90 -2.21 -20.53 11.34
CA GLN A 90 -2.92 -21.67 11.95
C GLN A 90 -2.85 -22.97 11.14
N ILE A 91 -1.74 -23.23 10.46
CA ILE A 91 -1.49 -24.52 9.79
C ILE A 91 -1.45 -25.69 10.81
N GLY A 92 -1.69 -25.43 12.09
CA GLY A 92 -1.77 -26.46 13.13
C GLY A 92 -3.16 -27.01 13.44
N PHE A 93 -4.27 -26.31 13.20
CA PHE A 93 -5.59 -26.77 13.64
C PHE A 93 -6.79 -26.32 12.76
N ARG A 94 -7.25 -27.22 11.92
CA ARG A 94 -8.66 -27.60 11.64
C ARG A 94 -9.52 -26.87 10.58
N HIS A 95 -9.09 -25.95 9.76
CA HIS A 95 -10.01 -25.52 8.70
C HIS A 95 -9.46 -25.54 7.26
N GLY A 96 -8.21 -25.94 7.03
CA GLY A 96 -7.67 -26.23 5.69
C GLY A 96 -8.00 -25.15 4.62
N THR A 97 -8.14 -25.59 3.40
CA THR A 97 -8.48 -24.80 2.21
C THR A 97 -9.87 -24.15 2.24
N HIS A 98 -10.69 -24.40 3.27
CA HIS A 98 -12.05 -23.86 3.41
C HIS A 98 -12.15 -22.64 4.34
N ASP A 99 -11.03 -22.08 4.83
CA ASP A 99 -11.08 -20.84 5.62
C ASP A 99 -11.41 -19.66 4.66
N PRO A 100 -12.56 -18.97 4.86
CA PRO A 100 -12.95 -17.83 4.03
C PRO A 100 -11.98 -16.66 4.06
N ARG A 101 -10.97 -16.72 4.92
CA ARG A 101 -9.87 -15.75 5.01
C ARG A 101 -8.66 -16.16 4.15
N HIS A 102 -8.67 -17.35 3.55
CA HIS A 102 -7.60 -17.82 2.66
C HIS A 102 -7.77 -17.24 1.26
N LEU A 103 -7.38 -15.96 1.09
CA LEU A 103 -7.61 -15.21 -0.15
C LEU A 103 -6.51 -15.38 -1.19
N TRP A 104 -5.35 -15.90 -0.80
CA TRP A 104 -4.19 -16.02 -1.70
C TRP A 104 -4.49 -16.85 -2.98
N PRO A 105 -5.17 -17.99 -2.96
CA PRO A 105 -5.51 -18.72 -4.18
C PRO A 105 -6.38 -17.94 -5.17
N HIS A 106 -7.26 -17.06 -4.65
CA HIS A 106 -8.06 -16.19 -5.50
C HIS A 106 -7.19 -15.08 -6.14
N ILE A 107 -6.21 -14.56 -5.42
CA ILE A 107 -5.22 -13.62 -5.94
C ILE A 107 -4.42 -14.27 -7.07
N LEU A 108 -3.92 -15.50 -6.87
CA LEU A 108 -3.22 -16.26 -7.91
C LEU A 108 -4.09 -16.50 -9.15
N ARG A 109 -5.35 -16.84 -8.96
CA ARG A 109 -6.31 -16.97 -10.07
C ARG A 109 -6.41 -15.66 -10.85
N ILE A 110 -6.53 -14.52 -10.16
CA ILE A 110 -6.64 -13.20 -10.78
C ILE A 110 -5.35 -12.84 -11.50
N LEU A 111 -4.18 -13.04 -10.90
CA LEU A 111 -2.87 -12.82 -11.54
C LEU A 111 -2.73 -13.62 -12.84
N ARG A 112 -3.08 -14.91 -12.80
CA ARG A 112 -3.04 -15.79 -13.98
C ARG A 112 -4.01 -15.33 -15.06
N THR A 113 -5.23 -14.98 -14.67
CA THR A 113 -6.31 -14.62 -15.62
C THR A 113 -6.08 -13.26 -16.26
N THR A 114 -5.67 -12.26 -15.50
CA THR A 114 -5.44 -10.91 -16.02
C THR A 114 -4.15 -10.80 -16.82
N ASN A 115 -3.20 -11.70 -16.56
CA ASN A 115 -1.84 -11.66 -17.10
C ASN A 115 -1.13 -10.32 -16.84
N ALA A 116 -1.44 -9.69 -15.71
CA ALA A 116 -0.81 -8.43 -15.31
C ALA A 116 0.71 -8.61 -15.19
N PRO A 117 1.52 -7.67 -15.69
CA PRO A 117 2.99 -7.77 -15.65
C PRO A 117 3.60 -7.45 -14.29
N LEU A 118 2.85 -6.72 -13.45
CA LEU A 118 3.29 -6.28 -12.13
C LEU A 118 2.23 -6.57 -11.07
N ALA A 119 2.71 -6.87 -9.86
CA ALA A 119 1.87 -6.86 -8.66
C ALA A 119 2.65 -6.28 -7.48
N PHE A 120 1.96 -5.51 -6.66
CA PHE A 120 2.52 -4.92 -5.45
C PHE A 120 1.63 -5.26 -4.26
N PHE A 121 2.20 -6.00 -3.32
CA PHE A 121 1.49 -6.52 -2.17
C PHE A 121 2.00 -5.92 -0.87
N GLU A 122 1.10 -5.80 0.09
CA GLU A 122 1.44 -5.45 1.48
C GLU A 122 0.95 -6.54 2.43
N ASN A 123 1.73 -6.75 3.48
CA ASN A 123 1.35 -7.63 4.57
C ASN A 123 2.05 -7.23 5.89
N VAL A 124 1.68 -7.89 6.98
CA VAL A 124 2.38 -7.72 8.26
C VAL A 124 3.75 -8.39 8.22
N ARG A 125 4.73 -7.87 8.98
CA ARG A 125 6.08 -8.43 9.07
C ARG A 125 6.09 -9.93 9.43
N GLY A 126 5.14 -10.39 10.25
CA GLY A 126 5.03 -11.79 10.66
C GLY A 126 4.82 -12.76 9.49
N HIS A 127 4.36 -12.28 8.34
CA HIS A 127 4.21 -13.10 7.14
C HIS A 127 5.54 -13.68 6.64
N LEU A 128 6.68 -13.03 6.88
CA LEU A 128 8.01 -13.55 6.53
C LEU A 128 8.31 -14.94 7.13
N THR A 129 7.73 -15.24 8.29
CA THR A 129 7.93 -16.52 8.98
C THR A 129 6.74 -17.47 8.83
N LEU A 130 5.67 -17.02 8.16
CA LEU A 130 4.40 -17.75 8.06
C LEU A 130 3.87 -17.67 6.62
N GLY A 131 4.29 -18.63 5.77
CA GLY A 131 3.75 -18.84 4.43
C GLY A 131 4.28 -17.89 3.35
N PHE A 132 5.31 -17.11 3.61
CA PHE A 132 5.94 -16.24 2.62
C PHE A 132 6.69 -17.05 1.54
N ASP A 133 7.32 -18.13 1.93
CA ASP A 133 7.96 -19.13 1.05
C ASP A 133 6.97 -19.69 0.03
N GLN A 134 5.75 -20.01 0.44
CA GLN A 134 4.69 -20.46 -0.46
C GLN A 134 4.28 -19.35 -1.44
N VAL A 135 4.15 -18.11 -0.96
CA VAL A 135 3.83 -16.96 -1.82
C VAL A 135 4.90 -16.78 -2.90
N LEU A 136 6.19 -16.87 -2.54
CA LEU A 136 7.29 -16.75 -3.50
C LEU A 136 7.30 -17.91 -4.51
N ALA A 137 7.06 -19.15 -4.06
CA ALA A 137 6.97 -20.32 -4.95
C ALA A 137 5.81 -20.16 -5.95
N ASP A 138 4.63 -19.79 -5.48
CA ASP A 138 3.46 -19.60 -6.32
C ASP A 138 3.64 -18.47 -7.35
N LEU A 139 4.34 -17.38 -6.97
CA LEU A 139 4.68 -16.29 -7.89
C LEU A 139 5.69 -16.76 -8.95
N ALA A 140 6.72 -17.51 -8.56
CA ALA A 140 7.70 -18.08 -9.45
C ALA A 140 7.06 -19.04 -10.47
N ASP A 141 6.12 -19.89 -10.03
CA ASP A 141 5.32 -20.76 -10.89
C ASP A 141 4.49 -20.01 -11.94
N LEU A 142 4.12 -18.77 -11.65
CA LEU A 142 3.45 -17.86 -12.58
C LEU A 142 4.43 -17.07 -13.46
N GLY A 143 5.74 -17.26 -13.31
CA GLY A 143 6.79 -16.59 -14.06
C GLY A 143 7.08 -15.17 -13.58
N PHE A 144 6.88 -14.90 -12.29
CA PHE A 144 7.27 -13.66 -11.66
C PHE A 144 8.59 -13.82 -10.92
N ASP A 145 9.44 -12.82 -11.01
CA ASP A 145 10.47 -12.54 -10.01
C ASP A 145 9.89 -11.64 -8.94
N ALA A 146 10.51 -11.62 -7.75
CA ALA A 146 10.02 -10.83 -6.64
C ALA A 146 11.15 -10.13 -5.88
N GLU A 147 10.92 -8.86 -5.56
CA GLU A 147 11.68 -8.05 -4.60
C GLU A 147 10.81 -7.76 -3.39
N TRP A 148 11.40 -7.72 -2.20
CA TRP A 148 10.64 -7.39 -0.98
C TRP A 148 11.45 -6.58 0.02
N THR A 149 10.75 -5.87 0.89
CA THR A 149 11.34 -5.12 1.99
C THR A 149 10.39 -5.04 3.17
N VAL A 150 10.96 -4.92 4.36
CA VAL A 150 10.20 -4.53 5.55
C VAL A 150 10.52 -3.08 5.86
N LEU A 151 9.50 -2.24 5.81
CA LEU A 151 9.63 -0.81 6.07
C LEU A 151 8.79 -0.45 7.31
N PRO A 152 9.34 0.24 8.33
CA PRO A 152 8.54 0.81 9.39
C PRO A 152 7.90 2.13 8.96
N ALA A 153 6.68 2.44 9.44
CA ALA A 153 6.06 3.72 9.16
C ALA A 153 6.85 4.91 9.73
N SER A 154 7.59 4.69 10.81
CA SER A 154 8.51 5.69 11.38
C SER A 154 9.63 6.10 10.43
N ALA A 155 10.04 5.24 9.48
CA ALA A 155 11.04 5.59 8.48
C ALA A 155 10.57 6.65 7.47
N VAL A 156 9.26 6.87 7.38
CA VAL A 156 8.65 7.92 6.54
C VAL A 156 8.08 9.07 7.37
N GLY A 157 8.48 9.19 8.63
CA GLY A 157 8.11 10.29 9.53
C GLY A 157 6.85 10.05 10.37
N ALA A 158 6.21 8.89 10.30
CA ALA A 158 5.06 8.59 11.15
C ALA A 158 5.49 8.44 12.62
N THR A 159 4.60 8.83 13.56
CA THR A 159 4.86 8.79 15.00
C THR A 159 4.72 7.39 15.62
N HIS A 160 4.54 6.36 14.81
CA HIS A 160 4.40 4.97 15.23
C HIS A 160 5.24 4.05 14.33
N ARG A 161 5.71 2.94 14.87
CA ARG A 161 6.62 2.04 14.17
C ARG A 161 5.96 1.33 13.00
N ARG A 162 4.90 0.58 13.20
CA ARG A 162 4.08 -0.15 12.21
C ARG A 162 4.91 -0.78 11.07
N ASP A 163 5.70 -1.80 11.41
CA ASP A 163 6.46 -2.57 10.41
C ASP A 163 5.52 -3.27 9.43
N ARG A 164 5.77 -3.11 8.13
CA ARG A 164 5.03 -3.78 7.06
C ARG A 164 5.97 -4.39 6.03
N LEU A 165 5.61 -5.59 5.60
CA LEU A 165 6.24 -6.26 4.48
C LEU A 165 5.60 -5.75 3.19
N PHE A 166 6.44 -5.32 2.25
CA PHE A 166 6.03 -4.98 0.89
C PHE A 166 6.71 -5.92 -0.08
N ILE A 167 5.98 -6.37 -1.10
CA ILE A 167 6.43 -7.33 -2.09
C ILE A 167 6.10 -6.76 -3.47
N LEU A 168 7.10 -6.60 -4.32
CA LEU A 168 6.93 -6.28 -5.74
C LEU A 168 7.20 -7.56 -6.53
N ALA A 169 6.19 -8.10 -7.18
CA ALA A 169 6.32 -9.19 -8.14
C ALA A 169 6.25 -8.64 -9.56
N TYR A 170 7.15 -9.09 -10.44
CA TYR A 170 7.25 -8.58 -11.80
C TYR A 170 7.66 -9.67 -12.78
N ARG A 171 7.20 -9.57 -14.03
CA ARG A 171 7.65 -10.41 -15.12
C ARG A 171 8.90 -9.81 -15.75
N PRO A 172 10.08 -10.46 -15.68
CA PRO A 172 11.35 -9.89 -16.14
C PRO A 172 11.30 -9.40 -17.59
N SER A 173 10.66 -10.17 -18.47
CA SER A 173 10.53 -9.84 -19.89
C SER A 173 9.69 -8.58 -20.20
N GLN A 174 8.89 -8.12 -19.24
CA GLN A 174 7.99 -6.98 -19.41
C GLN A 174 8.40 -5.76 -18.56
N LEU A 175 9.31 -5.97 -17.61
CA LEU A 175 9.72 -4.92 -16.66
C LEU A 175 10.45 -3.77 -17.36
N THR A 176 11.32 -4.05 -18.35
CA THR A 176 12.04 -3.02 -19.12
C THR A 176 11.09 -2.10 -19.88
N THR A 177 10.09 -2.65 -20.54
CA THR A 177 9.06 -1.86 -21.26
C THR A 177 8.20 -1.04 -20.29
N LEU A 178 7.97 -1.56 -19.08
CA LEU A 178 7.26 -0.85 -18.02
C LEU A 178 8.17 0.14 -17.28
N GLY A 179 9.47 -0.13 -17.20
CA GLY A 179 10.46 0.76 -16.57
C GLY A 179 10.39 2.17 -17.14
N ASP A 180 10.40 2.31 -18.45
CA ASP A 180 10.25 3.60 -19.12
C ASP A 180 8.88 4.27 -18.82
N THR A 181 7.86 3.47 -18.56
CA THR A 181 6.53 3.95 -18.16
C THR A 181 6.43 4.24 -16.68
N LEU A 182 7.09 3.47 -15.83
CA LEU A 182 6.99 3.59 -14.36
C LEU A 182 7.93 4.66 -13.80
N LEU A 183 9.09 4.89 -14.42
CA LEU A 183 10.17 5.71 -13.87
C LEU A 183 10.40 7.11 -14.48
N PRO A 184 9.61 7.69 -15.38
CA PRO A 184 9.91 9.03 -15.84
C PRO A 184 9.72 10.03 -14.70
N ARG A 185 10.84 10.50 -14.10
CA ARG A 185 10.98 11.50 -13.04
C ARG A 185 11.10 11.01 -11.61
N LEU A 186 11.89 10.00 -11.35
CA LEU A 186 12.40 9.77 -9.97
C LEU A 186 13.44 10.83 -9.54
N GLU A 187 14.00 11.60 -10.48
CA GLU A 187 15.06 12.59 -10.20
C GLU A 187 14.63 13.78 -9.32
N GLY A 188 13.36 14.09 -9.21
CA GLY A 188 12.87 15.24 -8.44
C GLY A 188 12.56 14.99 -6.96
N LEU A 189 12.42 13.74 -6.52
CA LEU A 189 12.01 13.37 -5.16
C LEU A 189 13.16 12.83 -4.28
N THR A 190 14.35 12.65 -4.82
CA THR A 190 15.54 12.20 -4.08
C THR A 190 16.20 13.29 -3.23
N ARG A 191 15.66 14.50 -3.22
CA ARG A 191 16.22 15.63 -2.44
C ARG A 191 15.49 15.92 -1.12
N HIS A 192 14.74 14.99 -0.58
CA HIS A 192 14.25 15.11 0.79
C HIS A 192 15.00 14.12 1.69
N GLY A 193 16.11 14.66 2.25
CA GLY A 193 16.78 14.09 3.41
C GLY A 193 17.70 12.92 3.09
N ASP A 194 18.96 13.21 2.78
CA ASP A 194 20.06 12.38 3.24
C ASP A 194 19.90 12.18 4.75
N HIS A 195 19.18 11.12 5.15
CA HIS A 195 19.27 10.67 6.52
C HIS A 195 20.65 10.04 6.68
N PRO A 196 21.52 10.59 7.54
CA PRO A 196 22.79 9.95 7.83
C PRO A 196 22.53 8.53 8.36
N PRO A 197 23.43 7.58 8.10
CA PRO A 197 23.34 6.25 8.66
C PRO A 197 23.22 6.36 10.19
N PHE A 198 22.40 5.52 10.78
CA PHE A 198 22.08 5.47 12.19
C PHE A 198 23.32 5.81 13.07
N GLY A 199 23.28 6.95 13.76
CA GLY A 199 24.31 7.33 14.74
C GLY A 199 25.17 8.57 14.44
N GLN A 200 24.95 9.31 13.33
CA GLN A 200 25.65 10.58 13.10
C GLN A 200 24.68 11.76 13.22
N GLU A 201 25.01 12.72 14.08
CA GLU A 201 24.32 14.01 14.15
C GLU A 201 24.62 14.83 12.88
N PRO A 202 23.63 15.50 12.28
CA PRO A 202 23.83 16.29 11.08
C PRO A 202 24.69 17.51 11.38
N SER A 203 25.87 17.59 10.77
CA SER A 203 26.73 18.78 10.80
C SER A 203 26.34 19.74 9.68
N GLY A 204 25.37 20.60 9.93
CA GLY A 204 24.96 21.68 9.02
C GLY A 204 23.93 22.59 9.66
N PRO A 205 23.73 23.83 9.15
CA PRO A 205 22.65 24.67 9.65
C PRO A 205 21.30 23.96 9.46
N PRO A 206 20.37 24.09 10.45
CA PRO A 206 19.08 23.42 10.37
C PRO A 206 18.36 23.85 9.09
N ALA A 207 17.94 22.86 8.29
CA ALA A 207 17.05 23.09 7.16
C ALA A 207 15.80 23.85 7.62
N PRO A 208 15.23 24.75 6.81
CA PRO A 208 14.00 25.43 7.18
C PRO A 208 12.96 24.37 7.58
N PRO A 209 12.14 24.63 8.62
CA PRO A 209 11.24 23.64 9.17
C PRO A 209 10.28 23.18 8.06
N SER A 210 10.56 22.01 7.51
CA SER A 210 9.61 21.33 6.62
C SER A 210 8.34 21.06 7.42
N LEU A 211 7.19 21.40 6.86
CA LEU A 211 5.90 21.09 7.47
C LEU A 211 5.85 19.60 7.78
N PRO A 212 5.56 19.20 9.02
CA PRO A 212 5.49 17.78 9.36
C PRO A 212 4.38 17.13 8.54
N LEU A 213 4.70 16.03 7.85
CA LEU A 213 3.74 15.26 7.04
C LEU A 213 2.72 14.48 7.89
N PHE A 214 3.02 14.31 9.17
CA PHE A 214 2.20 13.56 10.11
C PHE A 214 1.88 14.40 11.34
N PRO A 215 0.66 14.25 11.91
CA PRO A 215 0.33 14.89 13.16
C PRO A 215 1.27 14.41 14.28
N PRO A 216 1.50 15.23 15.30
CA PRO A 216 2.34 14.89 16.44
C PRO A 216 1.84 13.66 17.21
N ALA A 217 2.73 13.03 17.98
CA ALA A 217 2.35 11.97 18.91
C ALA A 217 1.30 12.47 19.92
N PRO A 218 0.40 11.60 20.41
CA PRO A 218 -0.76 12.02 21.23
C PRO A 218 -0.45 12.86 22.46
N LEU A 219 0.75 12.72 23.03
CA LEU A 219 1.17 13.44 24.24
C LEU A 219 2.10 14.64 23.96
N ASN A 220 2.35 14.96 22.70
CA ASN A 220 3.17 16.12 22.32
C ASN A 220 2.27 17.36 22.18
N HIS A 221 1.95 18.01 23.31
CA HIS A 221 1.05 19.17 23.36
C HIS A 221 1.57 20.34 22.52
N ASP A 222 2.84 20.70 22.65
CA ASP A 222 3.43 21.81 21.87
C ASP A 222 3.42 21.52 20.37
N GLY A 223 3.67 20.27 20.00
CA GLY A 223 3.54 19.80 18.61
C GLY A 223 2.12 19.95 18.08
N TRP A 224 1.12 19.60 18.90
CA TRP A 224 -0.28 19.73 18.54
C TRP A 224 -0.71 21.19 18.38
N ASP A 225 -0.28 22.09 19.27
CA ASP A 225 -0.58 23.52 19.15
C ASP A 225 -0.01 24.10 17.84
N ARG A 226 1.19 23.67 17.45
CA ARG A 226 1.80 24.07 16.18
C ARG A 226 1.06 23.48 15.00
N TRP A 227 0.71 22.18 15.07
CA TRP A 227 -0.01 21.47 14.01
C TRP A 227 -1.38 22.09 13.75
N LEU A 228 -2.17 22.36 14.78
CA LEU A 228 -3.51 22.94 14.67
C LEU A 228 -3.51 24.36 14.10
N ARG A 229 -2.44 25.15 14.33
CA ARG A 229 -2.29 26.44 13.66
C ARG A 229 -2.11 26.33 12.16
N LEU A 230 -1.48 25.25 11.69
CA LEU A 230 -1.22 24.98 10.27
C LEU A 230 -2.34 24.19 9.58
N HIS A 231 -3.07 23.41 10.37
CA HIS A 231 -4.14 22.51 9.91
C HIS A 231 -5.37 22.64 10.82
N PRO A 232 -6.09 23.77 10.77
CA PRO A 232 -7.18 24.07 11.72
C PRO A 232 -8.34 23.08 11.65
N ASP A 233 -8.53 22.43 10.50
CA ASP A 233 -9.58 21.42 10.29
C ASP A 233 -9.21 20.03 10.87
N THR A 234 -7.99 19.85 11.36
CA THR A 234 -7.53 18.59 11.94
C THR A 234 -8.00 18.50 13.38
N GLN A 235 -8.77 17.47 13.70
CA GLN A 235 -9.14 17.20 15.07
C GLN A 235 -8.02 16.44 15.79
N PRO A 236 -7.50 16.95 16.92
CA PRO A 236 -6.56 16.20 17.74
C PRO A 236 -7.25 14.96 18.28
N SER A 237 -6.56 13.87 18.19
CA SER A 237 -6.89 12.50 18.61
C SER A 237 -8.31 12.24 19.12
N ILE A 238 -8.93 11.25 18.55
CA ILE A 238 -10.22 10.70 19.00
C ILE A 238 -10.20 10.64 20.52
N ARG A 239 -10.97 11.49 21.19
CA ARG A 239 -11.16 11.43 22.64
C ARG A 239 -11.54 10.00 23.00
N ARG A 240 -10.79 9.36 23.87
CA ARG A 240 -11.10 8.03 24.42
C ARG A 240 -12.30 8.13 25.37
N GLY A 241 -13.41 8.67 24.87
CA GLY A 241 -14.70 8.61 25.59
C GLY A 241 -15.37 7.29 25.27
N PRO A 242 -15.98 6.60 26.26
CA PRO A 242 -16.67 5.33 26.01
C PRO A 242 -17.94 5.48 25.15
N TYR A 243 -18.45 6.68 24.95
CA TYR A 243 -19.71 6.93 24.25
C TYR A 243 -19.58 8.07 23.22
N GLY A 244 -20.14 7.87 22.02
CA GLY A 244 -20.50 8.97 21.14
C GLY A 244 -19.69 9.17 19.85
N ILE A 245 -18.79 8.26 19.46
CA ILE A 245 -18.16 8.30 18.13
C ILE A 245 -18.92 7.34 17.23
N PRO A 246 -19.65 7.83 16.19
CA PRO A 246 -20.29 6.95 15.22
C PRO A 246 -19.26 6.00 14.60
N ASP A 247 -19.65 4.73 14.42
CA ASP A 247 -18.84 3.70 13.74
C ASP A 247 -17.44 3.49 14.33
N ARG A 248 -17.26 3.74 15.64
CA ARG A 248 -15.94 3.67 16.29
C ARG A 248 -15.20 2.36 16.04
N VAL A 249 -15.92 1.23 16.12
CA VAL A 249 -15.34 -0.11 15.93
C VAL A 249 -14.84 -0.26 14.48
N ASP A 250 -15.65 0.16 13.52
CA ASP A 250 -15.31 0.08 12.10
C ASP A 250 -14.17 1.02 11.74
N ARG A 251 -14.15 2.24 12.30
CA ARG A 251 -13.04 3.19 12.15
C ARG A 251 -11.73 2.63 12.71
N LEU A 252 -11.76 2.04 13.92
CA LEU A 252 -10.57 1.43 14.52
C LEU A 252 -10.09 0.21 13.71
N ARG A 253 -11.01 -0.60 13.20
CA ARG A 253 -10.70 -1.73 12.33
C ARG A 253 -10.07 -1.25 11.02
N ALA A 254 -10.68 -0.27 10.37
CA ALA A 254 -10.19 0.31 9.12
C ALA A 254 -8.79 0.91 9.29
N LEU A 255 -8.55 1.70 10.34
CA LEU A 255 -7.22 2.26 10.67
C LEU A 255 -6.22 1.17 11.06
N GLY A 256 -6.66 0.13 11.77
CA GLY A 256 -5.83 -1.01 12.14
C GLY A 256 -5.30 -1.77 10.92
N ASN A 257 -6.12 -1.89 9.90
CA ASN A 257 -5.79 -2.60 8.64
C ASN A 257 -5.22 -1.66 7.56
N ALA A 258 -5.33 -0.34 7.71
CA ALA A 258 -4.89 0.61 6.69
C ALA A 258 -3.37 0.52 6.43
N VAL A 259 -2.98 0.76 5.21
CA VAL A 259 -1.60 1.01 4.82
C VAL A 259 -1.31 2.51 4.94
N VAL A 260 -0.13 2.89 5.42
CA VAL A 260 0.33 4.28 5.41
C VAL A 260 0.76 4.62 3.98
N PRO A 261 0.10 5.57 3.29
CA PRO A 261 0.37 5.80 1.86
C PRO A 261 1.83 6.14 1.56
N LEU A 262 2.45 7.00 2.37
CA LEU A 262 3.85 7.37 2.16
C LEU A 262 4.81 6.18 2.37
N GLN A 263 4.50 5.27 3.29
CA GLN A 263 5.25 4.02 3.49
C GLN A 263 5.17 3.14 2.24
N ALA A 264 3.97 2.99 1.65
CA ALA A 264 3.77 2.25 0.41
C ALA A 264 4.49 2.91 -0.78
N ALA A 265 4.46 4.24 -0.88
CA ALA A 265 5.14 4.98 -1.93
C ALA A 265 6.65 4.76 -1.90
N VAL A 266 7.28 4.88 -0.73
CA VAL A 266 8.72 4.65 -0.56
C VAL A 266 9.07 3.19 -0.85
N ALA A 267 8.28 2.23 -0.35
CA ALA A 267 8.51 0.81 -0.61
C ALA A 267 8.39 0.48 -2.12
N PHE A 268 7.35 0.96 -2.79
CA PHE A 268 7.15 0.74 -4.23
C PHE A 268 8.35 1.26 -5.04
N ARG A 269 8.78 2.49 -4.79
CA ARG A 269 9.94 3.08 -5.46
C ARG A 269 11.22 2.29 -5.21
N THR A 270 11.52 1.97 -3.96
CA THR A 270 12.71 1.21 -3.59
C THR A 270 12.75 -0.15 -4.30
N LEU A 271 11.65 -0.88 -4.29
CA LEU A 271 11.57 -2.21 -4.89
C LEU A 271 11.62 -2.13 -6.43
N THR A 272 10.96 -1.15 -7.03
CA THR A 272 11.03 -0.94 -8.50
C THR A 272 12.46 -0.58 -8.94
N THR A 273 13.15 0.27 -8.20
CA THR A 273 14.55 0.64 -8.48
C THR A 273 15.46 -0.58 -8.44
N ARG A 274 15.30 -1.45 -7.43
CA ARG A 274 16.05 -2.72 -7.33
C ARG A 274 15.75 -3.66 -8.49
N ALA A 275 14.48 -3.88 -8.80
CA ALA A 275 14.04 -4.75 -9.86
C ALA A 275 14.60 -4.33 -11.24
N LEU A 276 14.77 -3.02 -11.46
CA LEU A 276 15.35 -2.46 -12.69
C LEU A 276 16.89 -2.46 -12.70
N GLY A 277 17.54 -2.98 -11.65
CA GLY A 277 19.00 -3.01 -11.54
C GLY A 277 19.64 -1.62 -11.35
N ALA A 278 18.85 -0.60 -11.06
CA ALA A 278 19.38 0.71 -10.69
C ALA A 278 19.81 0.70 -9.21
N THR A 279 20.93 1.35 -8.91
CA THR A 279 21.37 1.55 -7.52
C THR A 279 20.42 2.56 -6.85
N PRO A 280 19.88 2.28 -5.66
CA PRO A 280 18.99 3.18 -4.97
C PRO A 280 19.64 4.51 -4.55
#